data_8f6a8b8698cd76c65aaa173356689085
#
_entry.id   8f6a8b8698cd76c65aaa173356689085
#
_cell.length_a   1.000
_cell.length_b   1.000
_cell.length_c   1.000
_cell.angle_alpha   90.00
_cell.angle_beta   90.00
_cell.angle_gamma   90.00
#
_symmetry.space_group_name_H-M   'P 1'
#
loop_
_entity.id
_entity.type
_entity.pdbx_description
1 polymer ?
#
loop_
_entity_poly.entity_id
_entity_poly.type
_entity_poly.pdbx_seq_one_letter_code
_entity_poly.pdbx_strand_id
1 'polypeptide(L)'
;LIMEEGAIKGYEVRERSQKNGSSNFRGVFQLNPQDKTLKPGECYTIQWLLLSADNWDEFQAKAIDNGLIIASADRYVVEAGEKINVSFKSNCPSLKGKLLLNGKEVAEVSGDNITYTTTINEPGEKIFTLAYGNGKQTSVECLAVSNFDSLVNHRCQFIAGHQQFIKPGDPRSGAFIVYDNDTESLYINGENGSKRSDCDEARERVAMGILLALQYQRTSDKKLMDALNNYVSFIRRIQKPDYTTNSTVDFKSKNRGYNYPWVADFWFTMFRTTGNKQYLKDGYGTLRALVRYFKHGFYCINIPTYGYTLLKENGFTAEADTLLNDFKSMADVFCENGPNYPTSEVNYEQSIVAPSIIHLLNVYMLTGDNRITARAVADSI
;
A
#
# COMPACT_ATOMS: atom_id res chain seq x y z
N LEU A 1 3.22 -24.64 -4.15
CA LEU A 1 2.24 -25.56 -4.72
C LEU A 1 2.43 -25.61 -6.23
N ILE A 2 2.73 -26.79 -6.76
CA ILE A 2 2.83 -27.06 -8.20
C ILE A 2 1.62 -27.89 -8.60
N MET A 3 0.94 -27.50 -9.66
CA MET A 3 -0.24 -28.18 -10.18
C MET A 3 -0.03 -28.51 -11.65
N GLU A 4 -0.75 -29.52 -12.11
CA GLU A 4 -0.81 -29.85 -13.52
C GLU A 4 -1.35 -28.66 -14.33
N GLU A 5 -0.74 -28.39 -15.48
CA GLU A 5 -1.12 -27.28 -16.36
C GLU A 5 -2.57 -27.41 -16.80
N GLY A 6 -3.32 -26.31 -16.71
CA GLY A 6 -4.74 -26.28 -17.03
C GLY A 6 -5.66 -26.86 -15.95
N ALA A 7 -5.13 -27.27 -14.79
CA ALA A 7 -5.96 -27.74 -13.68
C ALA A 7 -6.74 -26.60 -12.98
N ILE A 8 -6.20 -25.40 -13.00
CA ILE A 8 -6.85 -24.20 -12.45
C ILE A 8 -6.98 -23.09 -13.51
N LYS A 9 -8.00 -22.29 -13.40
CA LYS A 9 -8.21 -21.09 -14.23
C LYS A 9 -7.81 -19.80 -13.50
N GLY A 10 -7.51 -19.88 -12.22
CA GLY A 10 -7.10 -18.72 -11.42
C GLY A 10 -7.08 -19.01 -9.94
N TYR A 11 -6.75 -17.99 -9.16
CA TYR A 11 -6.80 -18.02 -7.71
C TYR A 11 -7.39 -16.74 -7.15
N GLU A 12 -7.91 -16.82 -5.94
CA GLU A 12 -8.36 -15.66 -5.17
C GLU A 12 -7.71 -15.67 -3.80
N VAL A 13 -7.30 -14.49 -3.34
CA VAL A 13 -6.90 -14.27 -1.95
C VAL A 13 -8.00 -13.45 -1.28
N ARG A 14 -8.70 -14.04 -0.31
CA ARG A 14 -9.76 -13.36 0.43
C ARG A 14 -9.25 -12.98 1.81
N GLU A 15 -9.20 -11.70 2.09
CA GLU A 15 -8.67 -11.19 3.36
C GLU A 15 -9.52 -11.55 4.59
N ARG A 16 -10.83 -11.73 4.44
CA ARG A 16 -11.74 -11.98 5.57
C ARG A 16 -12.73 -13.10 5.30
N SER A 17 -12.80 -14.03 6.23
CA SER A 17 -13.97 -14.91 6.32
C SER A 17 -15.12 -14.14 6.98
N GLN A 18 -16.26 -14.04 6.32
CA GLN A 18 -17.45 -13.39 6.87
C GLN A 18 -18.03 -14.11 8.10
N LYS A 19 -17.62 -15.34 8.38
CA LYS A 19 -18.24 -16.18 9.42
C LYS A 19 -17.53 -16.13 10.76
N ASN A 20 -16.27 -15.73 10.82
CA ASN A 20 -15.50 -15.74 12.06
C ASN A 20 -15.01 -14.33 12.38
N GLY A 21 -15.61 -13.68 13.35
CA GLY A 21 -15.22 -12.35 13.82
C GLY A 21 -13.84 -12.28 14.50
N SER A 22 -13.03 -13.34 14.41
CA SER A 22 -11.68 -13.41 14.94
C SER A 22 -10.67 -13.00 13.84
N SER A 23 -9.79 -12.08 14.17
CA SER A 23 -8.70 -11.63 13.31
C SER A 23 -7.74 -12.73 12.87
N ASN A 24 -7.60 -13.79 13.68
CA ASN A 24 -6.70 -14.92 13.41
C ASN A 24 -7.18 -15.87 12.30
N PHE A 25 -8.37 -15.67 11.76
CA PHE A 25 -8.92 -16.43 10.63
C PHE A 25 -9.08 -15.58 9.36
N ARG A 26 -8.34 -14.51 9.25
CA ARG A 26 -8.27 -13.71 8.03
C ARG A 26 -7.34 -14.39 7.03
N GLY A 27 -7.76 -14.37 5.79
CA GLY A 27 -7.00 -14.92 4.69
C GLY A 27 -7.44 -16.33 4.31
N VAL A 28 -8.05 -16.43 3.15
CA VAL A 28 -8.33 -17.69 2.48
C VAL A 28 -7.69 -17.61 1.10
N PHE A 29 -6.79 -18.56 0.84
CA PHE A 29 -6.27 -18.79 -0.49
C PHE A 29 -7.16 -19.83 -1.18
N GLN A 30 -7.90 -19.40 -2.20
CA GLN A 30 -8.81 -20.26 -2.95
C GLN A 30 -8.27 -20.47 -4.36
N LEU A 31 -8.10 -21.73 -4.74
CA LEU A 31 -7.81 -22.11 -6.11
C LEU A 31 -9.11 -22.35 -6.85
N ASN A 32 -9.28 -21.71 -7.99
CA ASN A 32 -10.44 -21.88 -8.84
C ASN A 32 -10.12 -22.93 -9.92
N PRO A 33 -10.72 -24.13 -9.86
CA PRO A 33 -10.43 -25.17 -10.85
C PRO A 33 -10.96 -24.75 -12.22
N GLN A 34 -10.35 -25.32 -13.25
CA GLN A 34 -10.88 -25.22 -14.62
C GLN A 34 -12.22 -25.96 -14.70
N ASP A 35 -13.21 -25.33 -15.32
CA ASP A 35 -14.51 -25.94 -15.52
C ASP A 35 -14.39 -27.20 -16.37
N LYS A 36 -14.96 -28.32 -15.89
CA LYS A 36 -14.98 -29.63 -16.58
C LYS A 36 -16.39 -30.18 -16.59
N THR A 37 -16.82 -30.64 -17.74
CA THR A 37 -18.06 -31.42 -17.88
C THR A 37 -17.70 -32.88 -17.99
N LEU A 38 -18.12 -33.68 -17.03
CA LEU A 38 -17.89 -35.12 -17.02
C LEU A 38 -19.16 -35.87 -17.42
N LYS A 39 -19.01 -36.86 -18.28
CA LYS A 39 -20.12 -37.79 -18.60
C LYS A 39 -20.26 -38.83 -17.51
N PRO A 40 -21.40 -39.50 -17.41
CA PRO A 40 -21.59 -40.58 -16.46
C PRO A 40 -20.49 -41.67 -16.61
N GLY A 41 -19.77 -41.96 -15.51
CA GLY A 41 -18.66 -42.89 -15.49
C GLY A 41 -17.27 -42.32 -15.83
N GLU A 42 -17.17 -41.05 -16.28
CA GLU A 42 -15.87 -40.39 -16.46
C GLU A 42 -15.31 -39.91 -15.12
N CYS A 43 -13.99 -40.02 -14.98
CA CYS A 43 -13.22 -39.51 -13.85
C CYS A 43 -12.25 -38.44 -14.32
N TYR A 44 -12.05 -37.43 -13.51
CA TYR A 44 -11.02 -36.40 -13.69
C TYR A 44 -10.09 -36.42 -12.49
N THR A 45 -8.80 -36.57 -12.73
CA THR A 45 -7.79 -36.58 -11.68
C THR A 45 -6.92 -35.32 -11.79
N ILE A 46 -6.76 -34.60 -10.69
CA ILE A 46 -5.83 -33.47 -10.57
C ILE A 46 -4.66 -33.92 -9.73
N GLN A 47 -3.45 -33.73 -10.25
CA GLN A 47 -2.23 -33.93 -9.49
C GLN A 47 -1.66 -32.59 -9.04
N TRP A 48 -1.17 -32.54 -7.83
CA TRP A 48 -0.49 -31.39 -7.26
C TRP A 48 0.60 -31.81 -6.29
N LEU A 49 1.63 -30.97 -6.17
CA LEU A 49 2.77 -31.20 -5.31
C LEU A 49 2.92 -29.99 -4.36
N LEU A 50 2.95 -30.25 -3.07
CA LEU A 50 3.23 -29.24 -2.05
C LEU A 50 4.66 -29.42 -1.55
N LEU A 51 5.45 -28.36 -1.67
CA LEU A 51 6.84 -28.31 -1.25
C LEU A 51 7.03 -27.17 -0.24
N SER A 52 7.84 -27.41 0.78
CA SER A 52 8.35 -26.34 1.64
C SER A 52 9.59 -25.72 1.01
N ALA A 53 9.86 -24.46 1.30
CA ALA A 53 11.10 -23.77 0.98
C ALA A 53 11.43 -22.81 2.11
N ASP A 54 12.69 -22.79 2.55
CA ASP A 54 13.13 -21.95 3.67
C ASP A 54 13.48 -20.52 3.23
N ASN A 55 13.71 -20.31 1.93
CA ASN A 55 14.02 -19.02 1.35
C ASN A 55 13.64 -18.98 -0.14
N TRP A 56 13.77 -17.80 -0.73
CA TRP A 56 13.42 -17.56 -2.13
C TRP A 56 14.26 -18.34 -3.13
N ASP A 57 15.55 -18.50 -2.86
CA ASP A 57 16.46 -19.23 -3.76
C ASP A 57 16.14 -20.73 -3.78
N GLU A 58 15.85 -21.31 -2.62
CA GLU A 58 15.40 -22.70 -2.51
C GLU A 58 14.02 -22.90 -3.18
N PHE A 59 13.11 -21.93 -3.02
CA PHE A 59 11.83 -21.98 -3.73
C PHE A 59 12.03 -22.04 -5.25
N GLN A 60 12.87 -21.15 -5.80
CA GLN A 60 13.16 -21.15 -7.24
C GLN A 60 13.82 -22.45 -7.70
N ALA A 61 14.82 -22.93 -6.96
CA ALA A 61 15.50 -24.18 -7.29
C ALA A 61 14.52 -25.36 -7.33
N LYS A 62 13.70 -25.52 -6.29
CA LYS A 62 12.69 -26.60 -6.25
C LYS A 62 11.65 -26.48 -7.36
N ALA A 63 11.24 -25.27 -7.72
CA ALA A 63 10.32 -25.05 -8.83
C ALA A 63 10.95 -25.47 -10.17
N ILE A 64 12.19 -25.06 -10.43
CA ILE A 64 12.95 -25.41 -11.63
C ILE A 64 13.19 -26.91 -11.70
N ASP A 65 13.59 -27.57 -10.61
CA ASP A 65 13.81 -29.02 -10.52
C ASP A 65 12.53 -29.82 -10.83
N ASN A 66 11.38 -29.26 -10.59
CA ASN A 66 10.08 -29.84 -10.94
C ASN A 66 9.55 -29.38 -12.31
N GLY A 67 10.42 -28.86 -13.17
CA GLY A 67 10.13 -28.56 -14.57
C GLY A 67 9.39 -27.22 -14.81
N LEU A 68 9.30 -26.36 -13.80
CA LEU A 68 8.75 -25.01 -14.00
C LEU A 68 9.82 -24.07 -14.59
N ILE A 69 9.35 -23.07 -15.31
CA ILE A 69 10.20 -21.96 -15.76
C ILE A 69 9.91 -20.76 -14.88
N ILE A 70 10.94 -20.21 -14.25
CA ILE A 70 10.84 -19.00 -13.45
C ILE A 70 11.01 -17.79 -14.36
N ALA A 71 9.94 -17.00 -14.50
CA ALA A 71 9.95 -15.74 -15.23
C ALA A 71 10.13 -14.58 -14.25
N SER A 72 11.02 -13.64 -14.57
CA SER A 72 11.27 -12.46 -13.75
C SER A 72 11.70 -11.27 -14.60
N ALA A 73 11.58 -10.06 -14.03
CA ALA A 73 12.11 -8.84 -14.61
C ALA A 73 13.01 -8.12 -13.59
N ASP A 74 13.97 -7.33 -14.08
CA ASP A 74 14.80 -6.49 -13.23
C ASP A 74 13.97 -5.36 -12.56
N ARG A 75 12.89 -4.94 -13.22
CA ARG A 75 11.90 -3.98 -12.72
C ARG A 75 10.52 -4.34 -13.25
N TYR A 76 9.50 -4.18 -12.41
CA TYR A 76 8.11 -4.45 -12.78
C TYR A 76 7.34 -3.17 -13.15
N VAL A 77 7.90 -2.02 -12.83
CA VAL A 77 7.41 -0.71 -13.26
C VAL A 77 8.58 0.08 -13.84
N VAL A 78 8.40 0.61 -15.05
CA VAL A 78 9.41 1.41 -15.77
C VAL A 78 8.78 2.64 -16.38
N GLU A 79 9.56 3.71 -16.57
CA GLU A 79 9.10 4.83 -17.40
C GLU A 79 9.23 4.51 -18.89
N ALA A 80 8.31 5.05 -19.69
CA ALA A 80 8.41 4.95 -21.14
C ALA A 80 9.71 5.62 -21.61
N GLY A 81 10.44 4.93 -22.48
CA GLY A 81 11.80 5.29 -22.90
C GLY A 81 12.90 4.53 -22.17
N GLU A 82 12.62 3.87 -21.06
CA GLU A 82 13.61 3.07 -20.34
C GLU A 82 13.73 1.64 -20.88
N LYS A 83 14.89 1.02 -20.56
CA LYS A 83 15.15 -0.39 -20.85
C LYS A 83 14.63 -1.27 -19.71
N ILE A 84 14.16 -2.45 -20.08
CA ILE A 84 13.77 -3.52 -19.17
C ILE A 84 14.50 -4.81 -19.56
N ASN A 85 14.90 -5.59 -18.56
CA ASN A 85 15.45 -6.93 -18.74
C ASN A 85 14.48 -7.95 -18.16
N VAL A 86 14.04 -8.88 -18.99
CA VAL A 86 13.24 -10.03 -18.54
C VAL A 86 14.07 -11.29 -18.66
N SER A 87 13.87 -12.22 -17.74
CA SER A 87 14.60 -13.49 -17.71
C SER A 87 13.67 -14.67 -17.47
N PHE A 88 14.02 -15.81 -18.10
CA PHE A 88 13.32 -17.08 -17.97
C PHE A 88 14.35 -18.16 -17.66
N LYS A 89 14.26 -18.76 -16.46
CA LYS A 89 15.20 -19.79 -15.98
C LYS A 89 14.51 -21.15 -15.93
N SER A 90 15.16 -22.16 -16.46
CA SER A 90 14.71 -23.54 -16.44
C SER A 90 15.87 -24.49 -16.17
N ASN A 91 15.63 -25.80 -16.05
CA ASN A 91 16.65 -26.85 -16.02
C ASN A 91 16.83 -27.56 -17.38
N CYS A 92 16.32 -26.97 -18.46
CA CYS A 92 16.35 -27.59 -19.79
C CYS A 92 17.29 -26.81 -20.74
N PRO A 93 18.57 -27.24 -20.90
CA PRO A 93 19.52 -26.56 -21.81
C PRO A 93 19.10 -26.56 -23.27
N SER A 94 18.24 -27.50 -23.65
CA SER A 94 17.71 -27.62 -25.03
C SER A 94 16.35 -26.95 -25.21
N LEU A 95 15.88 -26.16 -24.23
CA LEU A 95 14.63 -25.41 -24.33
C LEU A 95 14.66 -24.51 -25.58
N LYS A 96 13.62 -24.59 -26.38
CA LYS A 96 13.39 -23.69 -27.52
C LYS A 96 12.01 -23.08 -27.41
N GLY A 97 11.93 -21.82 -27.70
CA GLY A 97 10.65 -21.12 -27.62
C GLY A 97 10.62 -19.81 -28.39
N LYS A 98 9.44 -19.22 -28.39
CA LYS A 98 9.19 -17.89 -28.94
C LYS A 98 8.88 -16.95 -27.79
N LEU A 99 9.55 -15.82 -27.80
CA LEU A 99 9.25 -14.74 -26.87
C LEU A 99 8.25 -13.79 -27.54
N LEU A 100 7.16 -13.53 -26.84
CA LEU A 100 6.13 -12.59 -27.28
C LEU A 100 6.06 -11.39 -26.33
N LEU A 101 5.81 -10.22 -26.88
CA LEU A 101 5.44 -9.01 -26.14
C LEU A 101 4.01 -8.62 -26.53
N ASN A 102 3.11 -8.67 -25.56
CA ASN A 102 1.67 -8.44 -25.76
C ASN A 102 1.09 -9.30 -26.92
N GLY A 103 1.49 -10.59 -26.94
CA GLY A 103 1.05 -11.54 -27.96
C GLY A 103 1.77 -11.47 -29.31
N LYS A 104 2.63 -10.46 -29.54
CA LYS A 104 3.40 -10.34 -30.77
C LYS A 104 4.80 -10.93 -30.58
N GLU A 105 5.22 -11.83 -31.47
CA GLU A 105 6.56 -12.41 -31.46
C GLU A 105 7.64 -11.32 -31.62
N VAL A 106 8.62 -11.33 -30.70
CA VAL A 106 9.74 -10.38 -30.67
C VAL A 106 11.10 -11.07 -30.79
N ALA A 107 11.20 -12.36 -30.46
CA ALA A 107 12.41 -13.14 -30.62
C ALA A 107 12.13 -14.64 -30.63
N GLU A 108 12.98 -15.42 -31.35
CA GLU A 108 13.19 -16.84 -31.09
C GLU A 108 14.30 -16.98 -30.07
N VAL A 109 14.11 -17.86 -29.09
CA VAL A 109 15.01 -18.01 -27.94
C VAL A 109 15.30 -19.49 -27.65
N SER A 110 16.48 -19.75 -27.05
CA SER A 110 16.86 -21.10 -26.64
C SER A 110 17.80 -21.08 -25.45
N GLY A 111 17.82 -22.18 -24.69
CA GLY A 111 18.68 -22.40 -23.53
C GLY A 111 17.91 -22.41 -22.21
N ASP A 112 18.60 -22.69 -21.14
CA ASP A 112 18.07 -22.82 -19.78
C ASP A 112 18.03 -21.49 -19.01
N ASN A 113 18.73 -20.47 -19.52
CA ASN A 113 18.76 -19.12 -18.96
C ASN A 113 18.58 -18.09 -20.07
N ILE A 114 17.35 -17.82 -20.41
CA ILE A 114 16.98 -16.88 -21.48
C ILE A 114 16.86 -15.48 -20.88
N THR A 115 17.52 -14.52 -21.49
CA THR A 115 17.40 -13.08 -21.15
C THR A 115 17.02 -12.28 -22.38
N TYR A 116 16.15 -11.30 -22.20
CA TYR A 116 15.76 -10.38 -23.26
C TYR A 116 15.70 -8.95 -22.75
N THR A 117 16.36 -8.08 -23.45
CA THR A 117 16.43 -6.64 -23.13
C THR A 117 15.74 -5.85 -24.23
N THR A 118 14.85 -4.96 -23.85
CA THR A 118 14.18 -4.06 -24.81
C THR A 118 13.91 -2.69 -24.19
N THR A 119 13.72 -1.68 -25.03
CA THR A 119 13.24 -0.36 -24.60
C THR A 119 11.73 -0.31 -24.74
N ILE A 120 11.06 0.12 -23.68
CA ILE A 120 9.61 0.29 -23.69
C ILE A 120 9.28 1.74 -24.03
N ASN A 121 8.76 1.98 -25.22
CA ASN A 121 8.51 3.34 -25.71
C ASN A 121 7.12 3.90 -25.34
N GLU A 122 6.15 3.02 -25.03
CA GLU A 122 4.77 3.44 -24.79
C GLU A 122 4.28 2.97 -23.43
N PRO A 123 3.52 3.78 -22.69
CA PRO A 123 2.86 3.38 -21.45
C PRO A 123 1.89 2.21 -21.67
N GLY A 124 1.53 1.54 -20.56
CA GLY A 124 0.58 0.43 -20.52
C GLY A 124 1.22 -0.88 -20.09
N GLU A 125 0.41 -1.90 -19.97
CA GLU A 125 0.86 -3.25 -19.58
C GLU A 125 1.74 -3.87 -20.65
N LYS A 126 2.79 -4.55 -20.23
CA LYS A 126 3.77 -5.25 -21.05
C LYS A 126 3.87 -6.69 -20.56
N ILE A 127 3.25 -7.58 -21.29
CA ILE A 127 3.24 -9.02 -20.99
C ILE A 127 4.28 -9.68 -21.86
N PHE A 128 5.38 -10.14 -21.24
CA PHE A 128 6.41 -10.93 -21.90
C PHE A 128 6.09 -12.38 -21.68
N THR A 129 5.74 -13.09 -22.75
CA THR A 129 5.36 -14.50 -22.71
C THR A 129 6.39 -15.35 -23.42
N LEU A 130 6.96 -16.33 -22.75
CA LEU A 130 7.74 -17.40 -23.37
C LEU A 130 6.81 -18.57 -23.71
N ALA A 131 6.62 -18.83 -24.99
CA ALA A 131 5.89 -19.99 -25.51
C ALA A 131 6.91 -21.09 -25.90
N TYR A 132 6.82 -22.28 -25.26
CA TYR A 132 7.88 -23.31 -25.34
C TYR A 132 7.29 -24.71 -25.59
N GLY A 133 6.76 -24.93 -26.74
CA GLY A 133 6.29 -26.26 -27.21
C GLY A 133 5.01 -26.77 -26.53
N ASN A 134 4.29 -27.61 -27.25
CA ASN A 134 3.05 -28.27 -26.79
C ASN A 134 1.97 -27.35 -26.19
N GLY A 135 1.94 -26.09 -26.62
CA GLY A 135 1.02 -25.10 -26.07
C GLY A 135 1.40 -24.53 -24.70
N LYS A 136 2.55 -24.90 -24.14
CA LYS A 136 3.03 -24.40 -22.86
C LYS A 136 3.56 -22.99 -22.96
N GLN A 137 3.28 -22.20 -21.93
CA GLN A 137 3.76 -20.83 -21.82
C GLN A 137 3.95 -20.40 -20.37
N THR A 138 4.83 -19.43 -20.16
CA THR A 138 4.99 -18.71 -18.91
C THR A 138 5.17 -17.22 -19.19
N SER A 139 4.77 -16.35 -18.28
CA SER A 139 4.79 -14.92 -18.52
C SER A 139 5.33 -14.16 -17.32
N VAL A 140 5.87 -12.96 -17.61
CA VAL A 140 6.13 -11.91 -16.64
C VAL A 140 5.44 -10.65 -17.11
N GLU A 141 4.76 -9.97 -16.20
CA GLU A 141 3.99 -8.77 -16.47
C GLU A 141 4.68 -7.56 -15.85
N CYS A 142 4.79 -6.50 -16.65
CA CYS A 142 5.39 -5.23 -16.24
C CYS A 142 4.47 -4.09 -16.65
N LEU A 143 4.52 -2.99 -15.91
CA LEU A 143 3.79 -1.77 -16.22
C LEU A 143 4.76 -0.69 -16.70
N ALA A 144 4.54 -0.18 -17.90
CA ALA A 144 5.20 1.04 -18.34
C ALA A 144 4.31 2.24 -18.02
N VAL A 145 4.86 3.23 -17.37
CA VAL A 145 4.18 4.49 -17.05
C VAL A 145 4.75 5.63 -17.90
N SER A 146 3.96 6.66 -18.13
CA SER A 146 4.50 7.93 -18.64
C SER A 146 5.45 8.54 -17.60
N ASN A 147 6.15 9.61 -17.96
CA ASN A 147 7.05 10.29 -17.05
C ASN A 147 6.42 10.46 -15.65
N PHE A 148 7.11 10.01 -14.61
CA PHE A 148 6.59 9.95 -13.26
C PHE A 148 6.12 11.31 -12.73
N ASP A 149 6.88 12.38 -13.00
CA ASP A 149 6.51 13.73 -12.58
C ASP A 149 5.20 14.19 -13.25
N SER A 150 5.03 13.85 -14.53
CA SER A 150 3.78 14.13 -15.25
C SER A 150 2.61 13.35 -14.67
N LEU A 151 2.81 12.07 -14.34
CA LEU A 151 1.80 11.23 -13.72
C LEU A 151 1.35 11.79 -12.37
N VAL A 152 2.30 12.14 -11.51
CA VAL A 152 2.01 12.74 -10.19
C VAL A 152 1.28 14.07 -10.37
N ASN A 153 1.73 14.91 -11.30
CA ASN A 153 1.05 16.20 -11.56
C ASN A 153 -0.40 15.99 -12.04
N HIS A 154 -0.62 15.11 -13.00
CA HIS A 154 -1.98 14.79 -13.46
C HIS A 154 -2.86 14.28 -12.33
N ARG A 155 -2.33 13.39 -11.46
CA ARG A 155 -3.05 12.91 -10.29
C ARG A 155 -3.42 14.03 -9.32
N CYS A 156 -2.50 14.94 -9.05
CA CYS A 156 -2.75 16.11 -8.20
C CYS A 156 -3.81 17.05 -8.78
N GLN A 157 -3.75 17.32 -10.09
CA GLN A 157 -4.75 18.12 -10.78
C GLN A 157 -6.14 17.47 -10.74
N PHE A 158 -6.18 16.14 -10.91
CA PHE A 158 -7.43 15.39 -10.80
C PHE A 158 -8.01 15.45 -9.39
N ILE A 159 -7.20 15.24 -8.36
CA ILE A 159 -7.63 15.35 -6.95
C ILE A 159 -8.20 16.74 -6.68
N ALA A 160 -7.47 17.79 -7.03
CA ALA A 160 -7.89 19.17 -6.79
C ALA A 160 -9.13 19.59 -7.60
N GLY A 161 -9.30 19.02 -8.82
CA GLY A 161 -10.38 19.39 -9.73
C GLY A 161 -11.65 18.54 -9.66
N HIS A 162 -11.49 17.25 -9.31
CA HIS A 162 -12.60 16.27 -9.39
C HIS A 162 -12.88 15.55 -8.07
N GLN A 163 -11.91 15.46 -7.14
CA GLN A 163 -12.10 14.76 -5.88
C GLN A 163 -12.35 15.70 -4.69
N GLN A 164 -12.22 17.00 -4.85
CA GLN A 164 -12.59 17.95 -3.81
C GLN A 164 -14.07 18.28 -3.85
N PHE A 165 -14.78 17.96 -2.78
CA PHE A 165 -16.19 18.30 -2.65
C PHE A 165 -16.36 19.76 -2.19
N ILE A 166 -16.93 20.59 -3.05
CA ILE A 166 -17.19 21.99 -2.76
C ILE A 166 -18.70 22.27 -2.86
N LYS A 167 -19.33 22.48 -1.71
CA LYS A 167 -20.76 22.81 -1.62
C LYS A 167 -21.00 23.78 -0.47
N PRO A 168 -21.37 25.04 -0.74
CA PRO A 168 -21.65 26.01 0.33
C PRO A 168 -22.71 25.48 1.30
N GLY A 169 -22.47 25.63 2.60
CA GLY A 169 -23.39 25.19 3.67
C GLY A 169 -23.31 23.69 4.01
N ASP A 170 -22.64 22.86 3.20
CA ASP A 170 -22.41 21.45 3.54
C ASP A 170 -21.17 21.35 4.46
N PRO A 171 -21.26 20.67 5.60
CA PRO A 171 -20.12 20.53 6.51
C PRO A 171 -18.95 19.74 5.92
N ARG A 172 -19.15 18.96 4.86
CA ARG A 172 -18.09 18.23 4.12
C ARG A 172 -17.37 19.11 3.10
N SER A 173 -17.85 20.34 2.86
CA SER A 173 -17.24 21.24 1.86
C SER A 173 -15.75 21.41 2.13
N GLY A 174 -14.92 21.14 1.13
CA GLY A 174 -13.46 21.13 1.21
C GLY A 174 -12.85 19.72 1.40
N ALA A 175 -13.64 18.71 1.73
CA ALA A 175 -13.16 17.33 1.84
C ALA A 175 -12.68 16.77 0.50
N PHE A 176 -11.68 15.89 0.53
CA PHE A 176 -11.38 15.01 -0.58
C PHE A 176 -12.18 13.73 -0.42
N ILE A 177 -12.88 13.34 -1.48
CA ILE A 177 -13.80 12.21 -1.50
C ILE A 177 -13.37 11.20 -2.56
N VAL A 178 -13.67 9.93 -2.35
CA VAL A 178 -13.46 8.87 -3.32
C VAL A 178 -14.22 9.19 -4.61
N TYR A 179 -13.59 8.93 -5.74
CA TYR A 179 -14.18 9.09 -7.06
C TYR A 179 -14.49 7.71 -7.63
N ASP A 180 -15.71 7.56 -8.10
CA ASP A 180 -16.16 6.37 -8.78
C ASP A 180 -15.92 6.54 -10.29
N ASN A 181 -15.06 5.70 -10.87
CA ASN A 181 -14.71 5.77 -12.28
C ASN A 181 -15.83 5.25 -13.19
N ASP A 182 -16.71 4.38 -12.68
CA ASP A 182 -17.80 3.81 -13.49
C ASP A 182 -18.92 4.83 -13.69
N THR A 183 -19.21 5.62 -12.66
CA THR A 183 -20.24 6.68 -12.70
C THR A 183 -19.65 8.06 -12.96
N GLU A 184 -18.32 8.17 -13.06
CA GLU A 184 -17.57 9.43 -13.22
C GLU A 184 -17.98 10.53 -12.22
N SER A 185 -18.18 10.13 -10.96
CA SER A 185 -18.70 11.03 -9.92
C SER A 185 -18.10 10.77 -8.56
N LEU A 186 -18.29 11.73 -7.64
CA LEU A 186 -17.89 11.54 -6.25
C LEU A 186 -18.75 10.49 -5.57
N TYR A 187 -18.11 9.59 -4.81
CA TYR A 187 -18.76 8.57 -4.01
C TYR A 187 -19.28 9.16 -2.70
N ILE A 188 -20.45 9.81 -2.77
CA ILE A 188 -21.02 10.57 -1.65
C ILE A 188 -22.06 9.71 -0.90
N ASN A 189 -22.07 9.83 0.42
CA ASN A 189 -22.94 9.08 1.32
C ASN A 189 -24.42 9.09 0.86
N GLY A 190 -24.96 7.90 0.55
CA GLY A 190 -26.34 7.71 0.10
C GLY A 190 -26.61 8.07 -1.36
N GLU A 191 -25.66 8.67 -2.03
CA GLU A 191 -25.70 8.96 -3.46
C GLU A 191 -24.93 7.88 -4.22
N ASN A 192 -25.25 7.62 -5.46
CA ASN A 192 -24.59 6.62 -6.32
C ASN A 192 -24.54 5.19 -5.72
N GLY A 193 -25.49 4.84 -4.87
CA GLY A 193 -25.51 3.52 -4.20
C GLY A 193 -24.43 3.33 -3.12
N SER A 194 -23.69 4.37 -2.78
CA SER A 194 -22.63 4.30 -1.78
C SER A 194 -23.15 3.89 -0.40
N LYS A 195 -22.37 3.08 0.31
CA LYS A 195 -22.62 2.75 1.71
C LYS A 195 -21.95 3.76 2.62
N ARG A 196 -22.61 4.13 3.71
CA ARG A 196 -22.09 5.11 4.66
C ARG A 196 -20.70 4.74 5.24
N SER A 197 -20.42 3.47 5.39
CA SER A 197 -19.11 2.99 5.87
C SER A 197 -17.94 3.30 4.93
N ASP A 198 -18.22 3.62 3.68
CA ASP A 198 -17.22 3.89 2.65
C ASP A 198 -17.00 5.39 2.41
N CYS A 199 -17.72 6.25 3.13
CA CYS A 199 -17.73 7.70 2.97
C CYS A 199 -16.97 8.43 4.08
N ASP A 200 -15.93 7.82 4.64
CA ASP A 200 -15.05 8.45 5.62
C ASP A 200 -14.13 9.46 4.95
N GLU A 201 -14.28 10.75 5.23
CA GLU A 201 -13.48 11.83 4.64
C GLU A 201 -12.12 12.04 5.33
N ALA A 202 -11.89 11.40 6.47
CA ALA A 202 -10.59 11.28 7.15
C ALA A 202 -9.86 9.98 6.77
N ARG A 203 -8.95 9.52 7.58
CA ARG A 203 -8.16 8.31 7.38
C ARG A 203 -7.31 8.42 6.11
N GLU A 204 -7.37 7.41 5.26
CA GLU A 204 -6.57 7.31 4.03
C GLU A 204 -6.84 8.46 3.04
N ARG A 205 -8.01 9.12 3.12
CA ARG A 205 -8.32 10.28 2.26
C ARG A 205 -7.43 11.47 2.57
N VAL A 206 -6.92 11.56 3.80
CA VAL A 206 -5.96 12.60 4.20
C VAL A 206 -4.67 12.54 3.37
N ALA A 207 -4.29 11.36 2.88
CA ALA A 207 -3.15 11.20 1.98
C ALA A 207 -3.26 12.04 0.70
N MET A 208 -4.49 12.32 0.20
CA MET A 208 -4.68 13.22 -0.94
C MET A 208 -4.20 14.64 -0.60
N GLY A 209 -4.52 15.15 0.58
CA GLY A 209 -4.03 16.46 1.03
C GLY A 209 -2.51 16.48 1.21
N ILE A 210 -1.92 15.42 1.75
CA ILE A 210 -0.46 15.27 1.89
C ILE A 210 0.19 15.30 0.50
N LEU A 211 -0.32 14.53 -0.46
CA LEU A 211 0.21 14.48 -1.82
C LEU A 211 0.15 15.86 -2.50
N LEU A 212 -0.98 16.57 -2.38
CA LEU A 212 -1.11 17.92 -2.94
C LEU A 212 -0.10 18.90 -2.31
N ALA A 213 0.12 18.82 -0.99
CA ALA A 213 1.08 19.68 -0.30
C ALA A 213 2.52 19.41 -0.75
N LEU A 214 2.89 18.14 -0.91
CA LEU A 214 4.21 17.75 -1.44
C LEU A 214 4.40 18.21 -2.90
N GLN A 215 3.37 18.08 -3.73
CA GLN A 215 3.44 18.56 -5.12
C GLN A 215 3.49 20.08 -5.19
N TYR A 216 2.75 20.79 -4.33
CA TYR A 216 2.84 22.24 -4.24
C TYR A 216 4.26 22.71 -3.88
N GLN A 217 4.96 22.03 -2.97
CA GLN A 217 6.37 22.36 -2.64
C GLN A 217 7.28 22.29 -3.86
N ARG A 218 6.96 21.44 -4.84
CA ARG A 218 7.74 21.26 -6.07
C ARG A 218 7.36 22.25 -7.18
N THR A 219 6.08 22.60 -7.28
CA THR A 219 5.53 23.32 -8.45
C THR A 219 5.06 24.72 -8.15
N SER A 220 4.77 25.05 -6.91
CA SER A 220 4.12 26.29 -6.48
C SER A 220 2.78 26.57 -7.19
N ASP A 221 2.09 25.52 -7.62
CA ASP A 221 0.81 25.62 -8.33
C ASP A 221 -0.28 26.17 -7.40
N LYS A 222 -0.77 27.37 -7.71
CA LYS A 222 -1.80 28.05 -6.91
C LYS A 222 -3.08 27.23 -6.75
N LYS A 223 -3.49 26.46 -7.76
CA LYS A 223 -4.70 25.62 -7.69
C LYS A 223 -4.60 24.56 -6.59
N LEU A 224 -3.40 23.98 -6.41
CA LEU A 224 -3.17 23.01 -5.34
C LEU A 224 -3.23 23.67 -3.97
N MET A 225 -2.68 24.88 -3.83
CA MET A 225 -2.76 25.63 -2.56
C MET A 225 -4.21 26.06 -2.23
N ASP A 226 -4.98 26.48 -3.23
CA ASP A 226 -6.39 26.82 -3.02
C ASP A 226 -7.19 25.59 -2.54
N ALA A 227 -6.94 24.42 -3.14
CA ALA A 227 -7.53 23.15 -2.70
C ALA A 227 -7.09 22.76 -1.28
N LEU A 228 -5.81 22.95 -0.94
CA LEU A 228 -5.28 22.70 0.41
C LEU A 228 -5.91 23.61 1.46
N ASN A 229 -6.13 24.92 1.17
CA ASN A 229 -6.79 25.85 2.08
C ASN A 229 -8.25 25.43 2.37
N ASN A 230 -8.97 24.96 1.34
CA ASN A 230 -10.30 24.39 1.51
C ASN A 230 -10.26 23.13 2.40
N TYR A 231 -9.26 22.28 2.18
CA TYR A 231 -9.08 21.04 2.94
C TYR A 231 -8.68 21.31 4.40
N VAL A 232 -7.80 22.27 4.67
CA VAL A 232 -7.49 22.75 6.04
C VAL A 232 -8.77 23.15 6.76
N SER A 233 -9.64 23.90 6.08
CA SER A 233 -10.93 24.32 6.64
C SER A 233 -11.83 23.13 6.96
N PHE A 234 -11.81 22.08 6.13
CA PHE A 234 -12.53 20.83 6.39
C PHE A 234 -11.94 20.07 7.59
N ILE A 235 -10.61 19.86 7.64
CA ILE A 235 -9.95 19.14 8.75
C ILE A 235 -10.25 19.82 10.09
N ARG A 236 -10.32 21.18 10.12
CA ARG A 236 -10.72 21.92 11.32
C ARG A 236 -12.14 21.61 11.80
N ARG A 237 -13.03 21.16 10.90
CA ARG A 237 -14.41 20.79 11.29
C ARG A 237 -14.50 19.37 11.85
N ILE A 238 -13.66 18.44 11.41
CA ILE A 238 -13.63 17.07 11.93
C ILE A 238 -12.75 16.90 13.16
N GLN A 239 -11.87 17.87 13.42
CA GLN A 239 -10.99 17.87 14.59
C GLN A 239 -11.49 18.86 15.64
N LYS A 240 -11.73 18.37 16.86
CA LYS A 240 -12.18 19.20 17.98
C LYS A 240 -11.02 20.03 18.56
N PRO A 241 -11.30 21.06 19.39
CA PRO A 241 -10.26 21.88 20.03
C PRO A 241 -9.27 21.08 20.89
N ASP A 242 -9.67 19.93 21.41
CA ASP A 242 -8.83 19.00 22.17
C ASP A 242 -8.07 18.00 21.29
N TYR A 243 -8.09 18.22 19.97
CA TYR A 243 -7.52 17.37 18.92
C TYR A 243 -8.17 15.99 18.76
N THR A 244 -9.31 15.73 19.39
CA THR A 244 -10.12 14.55 19.04
C THR A 244 -10.51 14.62 17.57
N THR A 245 -10.15 13.61 16.79
CA THR A 245 -10.31 13.61 15.34
C THR A 245 -11.30 12.54 14.89
N ASN A 246 -12.42 12.98 14.30
CA ASN A 246 -13.46 12.10 13.80
C ASN A 246 -13.16 11.63 12.36
N SER A 247 -13.77 10.53 11.95
CA SER A 247 -13.64 10.01 10.57
C SER A 247 -14.39 10.86 9.53
N THR A 248 -15.44 11.53 9.96
CA THR A 248 -16.33 12.36 9.12
C THR A 248 -16.95 13.47 9.96
N VAL A 249 -17.65 14.39 9.33
CA VAL A 249 -18.41 15.47 9.97
C VAL A 249 -19.66 15.00 10.72
N ASP A 250 -20.11 13.78 10.50
CA ASP A 250 -21.20 13.19 11.26
C ASP A 250 -20.70 12.75 12.64
N PHE A 251 -21.13 13.44 13.68
CA PHE A 251 -20.73 13.20 15.07
C PHE A 251 -21.13 11.81 15.62
N LYS A 252 -21.91 11.03 14.89
CA LYS A 252 -22.11 9.60 15.17
C LYS A 252 -20.93 8.76 14.71
N SER A 253 -20.03 9.32 13.93
CA SER A 253 -18.81 8.66 13.54
C SER A 253 -17.90 8.48 14.74
N LYS A 254 -17.37 7.29 14.88
CA LYS A 254 -16.49 6.94 15.98
C LYS A 254 -15.14 7.65 15.83
N ASN A 255 -14.62 8.14 16.95
CA ASN A 255 -13.21 8.45 17.10
C ASN A 255 -12.39 7.19 16.83
N ARG A 256 -11.60 7.16 15.76
CA ARG A 256 -10.81 6.00 15.33
C ARG A 256 -9.32 6.32 15.39
N GLY A 257 -8.53 5.40 15.94
CA GLY A 257 -7.08 5.55 16.06
C GLY A 257 -6.38 5.87 14.73
N TYR A 258 -6.86 5.27 13.64
CA TYR A 258 -6.32 5.49 12.29
C TYR A 258 -6.40 6.93 11.77
N ASN A 259 -7.28 7.77 12.31
CA ASN A 259 -7.40 9.16 11.87
C ASN A 259 -6.18 10.01 12.28
N TYR A 260 -5.63 9.74 13.46
CA TYR A 260 -4.64 10.63 14.09
C TYR A 260 -3.30 10.66 13.37
N PRO A 261 -2.66 9.53 13.02
CA PRO A 261 -1.39 9.59 12.30
C PRO A 261 -1.50 10.32 10.96
N TRP A 262 -2.55 10.07 10.19
CA TRP A 262 -2.80 10.74 8.92
C TRP A 262 -2.99 12.25 9.08
N VAL A 263 -3.81 12.69 10.03
CA VAL A 263 -4.09 14.11 10.25
C VAL A 263 -2.85 14.81 10.84
N ALA A 264 -2.08 14.15 11.71
CA ALA A 264 -0.83 14.70 12.21
C ALA A 264 0.20 14.89 11.10
N ASP A 265 0.33 13.89 10.21
CA ASP A 265 1.22 13.95 9.04
C ASP A 265 0.82 15.09 8.09
N PHE A 266 -0.48 15.26 7.85
CA PHE A 266 -0.97 16.40 7.08
C PHE A 266 -0.59 17.74 7.71
N TRP A 267 -0.74 17.91 9.03
CA TRP A 267 -0.37 19.14 9.71
C TRP A 267 1.13 19.42 9.64
N PHE A 268 1.97 18.43 9.87
CA PHE A 268 3.41 18.58 9.73
C PHE A 268 3.83 18.89 8.28
N THR A 269 3.18 18.25 7.31
CA THR A 269 3.41 18.54 5.89
C THR A 269 2.97 19.97 5.54
N MET A 270 1.82 20.43 6.04
CA MET A 270 1.40 21.83 5.86
C MET A 270 2.35 22.83 6.52
N PHE A 271 2.95 22.49 7.67
CA PHE A 271 4.01 23.32 8.23
C PHE A 271 5.21 23.41 7.27
N ARG A 272 5.69 22.32 6.76
CA ARG A 272 6.80 22.29 5.78
C ARG A 272 6.47 23.07 4.51
N THR A 273 5.20 23.11 4.13
CA THR A 273 4.71 23.79 2.94
C THR A 273 4.60 25.31 3.12
N THR A 274 4.18 25.76 4.32
CA THR A 274 3.79 27.16 4.53
C THR A 274 4.63 27.91 5.56
N GLY A 275 5.41 27.20 6.38
CA GLY A 275 6.11 27.78 7.53
C GLY A 275 5.21 28.17 8.71
N ASN A 276 3.90 27.94 8.64
CA ASN A 276 2.98 28.33 9.70
C ASN A 276 3.12 27.42 10.92
N LYS A 277 3.70 27.95 12.01
CA LYS A 277 3.96 27.23 13.26
C LYS A 277 2.71 26.70 13.96
N GLN A 278 1.52 27.22 13.63
CA GLN A 278 0.28 26.65 14.18
C GLN A 278 0.11 25.19 13.75
N TYR A 279 0.50 24.84 12.52
CA TYR A 279 0.44 23.44 12.05
C TYR A 279 1.37 22.50 12.80
N LEU A 280 2.53 22.97 13.31
CA LEU A 280 3.35 22.16 14.24
C LEU A 280 2.60 21.83 15.54
N LYS A 281 1.93 22.82 16.12
CA LYS A 281 1.10 22.63 17.33
C LYS A 281 -0.06 21.69 17.06
N ASP A 282 -0.67 21.78 15.88
CA ASP A 282 -1.78 20.92 15.48
C ASP A 282 -1.32 19.47 15.30
N GLY A 283 -0.18 19.25 14.66
CA GLY A 283 0.43 17.92 14.52
C GLY A 283 0.78 17.29 15.86
N TYR A 284 1.44 18.06 16.72
CA TYR A 284 1.74 17.65 18.10
C TYR A 284 0.48 17.28 18.87
N GLY A 285 -0.50 18.19 18.93
CA GLY A 285 -1.75 17.97 19.65
C GLY A 285 -2.52 16.75 19.15
N THR A 286 -2.48 16.50 17.84
CA THR A 286 -3.11 15.33 17.22
C THR A 286 -2.45 14.03 17.70
N LEU A 287 -1.12 13.92 17.70
CA LEU A 287 -0.41 12.75 18.22
C LEU A 287 -0.61 12.56 19.73
N ARG A 288 -0.64 13.65 20.50
CA ARG A 288 -0.96 13.58 21.93
C ARG A 288 -2.38 13.08 22.19
N ALA A 289 -3.33 13.44 21.32
CA ALA A 289 -4.67 12.91 21.40
C ALA A 289 -4.75 11.42 21.03
N LEU A 290 -3.96 10.95 20.07
CA LEU A 290 -3.82 9.51 19.80
C LEU A 290 -3.43 8.76 21.09
N VAL A 291 -2.34 9.17 21.74
CA VAL A 291 -1.86 8.51 22.96
C VAL A 291 -2.88 8.59 24.10
N ARG A 292 -3.57 9.73 24.24
CA ARG A 292 -4.60 9.91 25.27
C ARG A 292 -5.75 8.89 25.13
N TYR A 293 -6.20 8.59 23.90
CA TYR A 293 -7.36 7.72 23.65
C TYR A 293 -6.99 6.27 23.44
N PHE A 294 -5.86 5.98 22.82
CA PHE A 294 -5.49 4.63 22.37
C PHE A 294 -4.26 4.09 23.08
N LYS A 295 -3.60 4.89 23.96
CA LYS A 295 -2.39 4.53 24.69
C LYS A 295 -1.22 4.25 23.73
N HIS A 296 -0.20 3.55 24.22
CA HIS A 296 1.01 3.24 23.46
C HIS A 296 0.94 1.88 22.72
N GLY A 297 -0.08 1.08 22.98
CA GLY A 297 -0.23 -0.25 22.36
C GLY A 297 -1.10 -0.29 21.11
N PHE A 298 -1.31 0.83 20.44
CA PHE A 298 -2.10 0.87 19.23
C PHE A 298 -1.22 0.59 18.01
N TYR A 299 -1.42 -0.59 17.40
CA TYR A 299 -0.80 -0.95 16.13
C TYR A 299 -1.57 -0.27 15.00
N CYS A 300 -0.97 0.73 14.40
CA CYS A 300 -1.63 1.51 13.37
C CYS A 300 -0.66 1.85 12.23
N ILE A 301 -1.21 2.51 11.21
CA ILE A 301 -0.44 3.10 10.11
C ILE A 301 0.69 3.99 10.61
N ASN A 302 1.65 4.26 9.75
CA ASN A 302 2.87 5.01 10.03
C ASN A 302 2.64 6.27 10.85
N ILE A 303 3.23 6.31 12.03
CA ILE A 303 3.26 7.50 12.86
C ILE A 303 4.33 8.44 12.30
N PRO A 304 4.02 9.73 12.07
CA PRO A 304 4.97 10.69 11.54
C PRO A 304 6.00 11.10 12.61
N THR A 305 6.96 10.22 12.90
CA THR A 305 8.00 10.41 13.94
C THR A 305 8.92 11.60 13.65
N TYR A 306 9.04 11.99 12.38
CA TYR A 306 9.77 13.19 11.96
C TYR A 306 9.22 14.49 12.56
N GLY A 307 7.98 14.47 13.07
CA GLY A 307 7.40 15.58 13.84
C GLY A 307 8.23 15.97 15.05
N TYR A 308 8.96 15.03 15.68
CA TYR A 308 9.95 15.31 16.72
C TYR A 308 11.02 16.29 16.23
N THR A 309 11.65 15.98 15.11
CA THR A 309 12.71 16.82 14.53
C THR A 309 12.17 18.21 14.17
N LEU A 310 11.02 18.28 13.54
CA LEU A 310 10.41 19.56 13.18
C LEU A 310 10.11 20.44 14.40
N LEU A 311 9.56 19.86 15.46
CA LEU A 311 9.30 20.57 16.70
C LEU A 311 10.60 21.10 17.33
N LYS A 312 11.61 20.24 17.46
CA LYS A 312 12.89 20.57 18.06
C LYS A 312 13.61 21.71 17.32
N GLU A 313 13.69 21.61 16.00
CA GLU A 313 14.34 22.61 15.13
C GLU A 313 13.61 23.96 15.15
N ASN A 314 12.35 24.00 15.49
CA ASN A 314 11.54 25.21 15.51
C ASN A 314 11.28 25.78 16.92
N GLY A 315 12.01 25.29 17.94
CA GLY A 315 12.02 25.82 19.30
C GLY A 315 10.93 25.24 20.22
N PHE A 316 10.23 24.18 19.82
CA PHE A 316 9.23 23.46 20.63
C PHE A 316 9.86 22.26 21.33
N THR A 317 10.93 22.50 22.12
CA THR A 317 11.76 21.43 22.71
C THR A 317 10.97 20.56 23.68
N ALA A 318 10.15 21.16 24.54
CA ALA A 318 9.35 20.41 25.51
C ALA A 318 8.32 19.49 24.84
N GLU A 319 7.68 19.97 23.78
CA GLU A 319 6.75 19.20 22.96
C GLU A 319 7.47 18.07 22.21
N ALA A 320 8.64 18.34 21.66
CA ALA A 320 9.48 17.34 21.00
C ALA A 320 9.88 16.23 21.97
N ASP A 321 10.40 16.57 23.15
CA ASP A 321 10.80 15.60 24.16
C ASP A 321 9.60 14.74 24.63
N THR A 322 8.43 15.35 24.73
CA THR A 322 7.19 14.63 25.06
C THR A 322 6.85 13.60 23.98
N LEU A 323 6.90 13.97 22.69
CA LEU A 323 6.65 13.02 21.58
C LEU A 323 7.71 11.92 21.54
N LEU A 324 8.98 12.25 21.76
CA LEU A 324 10.03 11.22 21.78
C LEU A 324 9.77 10.18 22.86
N ASN A 325 9.33 10.62 24.06
CA ASN A 325 8.97 9.70 25.13
C ASN A 325 7.76 8.84 24.77
N ASP A 326 6.76 9.39 24.10
CA ASP A 326 5.62 8.61 23.60
C ASP A 326 6.07 7.56 22.56
N PHE A 327 6.91 7.94 21.60
CA PHE A 327 7.43 7.04 20.59
C PHE A 327 8.25 5.90 21.17
N LYS A 328 9.10 6.20 22.17
CA LYS A 328 9.85 5.19 22.91
C LYS A 328 8.93 4.24 23.66
N SER A 329 7.94 4.77 24.40
CA SER A 329 6.97 3.94 25.13
C SER A 329 6.18 3.02 24.20
N MET A 330 5.85 3.49 22.99
CA MET A 330 5.19 2.67 21.98
C MET A 330 6.13 1.57 21.44
N ALA A 331 7.40 1.92 21.18
CA ALA A 331 8.39 0.94 20.75
C ALA A 331 8.66 -0.11 21.84
N ASP A 332 8.70 0.29 23.11
CA ASP A 332 8.85 -0.65 24.25
C ASP A 332 7.68 -1.65 24.26
N VAL A 333 6.43 -1.19 24.12
CA VAL A 333 5.26 -2.08 24.05
C VAL A 333 5.35 -3.04 22.86
N PHE A 334 5.77 -2.59 21.68
CA PHE A 334 5.94 -3.45 20.51
C PHE A 334 7.06 -4.49 20.73
N CYS A 335 8.16 -4.10 21.37
CA CYS A 335 9.24 -5.02 21.72
C CYS A 335 8.80 -6.07 22.76
N GLU A 336 8.05 -5.66 23.79
CA GLU A 336 7.55 -6.56 24.84
C GLU A 336 6.53 -7.57 24.31
N ASN A 337 5.61 -7.13 23.46
CA ASN A 337 4.62 -8.00 22.86
C ASN A 337 5.26 -9.03 21.92
N GLY A 338 6.30 -8.64 21.21
CA GLY A 338 6.96 -9.52 20.27
C GLY A 338 5.98 -10.06 19.20
N PRO A 339 6.01 -11.37 18.91
CA PRO A 339 5.07 -12.00 17.96
C PRO A 339 3.64 -12.11 18.50
N ASN A 340 3.42 -11.78 19.79
CA ASN A 340 2.12 -11.88 20.45
C ASN A 340 1.33 -10.57 20.24
N TYR A 341 0.88 -10.34 19.03
CA TYR A 341 0.03 -9.19 18.72
C TYR A 341 -1.28 -9.23 19.51
N PRO A 342 -1.88 -8.07 19.83
CA PRO A 342 -3.20 -8.03 20.45
C PRO A 342 -4.24 -8.82 19.64
N THR A 343 -5.23 -9.41 20.31
CA THR A 343 -6.27 -10.22 19.65
C THR A 343 -7.12 -9.46 18.61
N SER A 344 -7.11 -8.11 18.69
CA SER A 344 -7.73 -7.23 17.69
C SER A 344 -6.92 -7.11 16.40
N GLU A 345 -5.65 -7.51 16.43
CA GLU A 345 -4.70 -7.35 15.33
C GLU A 345 -4.21 -8.71 14.82
N VAL A 346 -3.67 -8.74 13.62
CA VAL A 346 -3.14 -9.96 13.01
C VAL A 346 -1.64 -9.81 12.72
N ASN A 347 -0.87 -10.77 13.18
CA ASN A 347 0.59 -10.77 13.09
C ASN A 347 1.16 -11.12 11.69
N TYR A 348 0.31 -11.35 10.72
CA TYR A 348 0.69 -11.61 9.31
C TYR A 348 0.12 -10.58 8.34
N GLU A 349 -0.67 -9.63 8.82
CA GLU A 349 -1.24 -8.59 7.96
C GLU A 349 -0.23 -7.47 7.77
N GLN A 350 0.19 -7.24 6.53
CA GLN A 350 1.19 -6.22 6.20
C GLN A 350 0.79 -4.83 6.71
N SER A 351 -0.49 -4.51 6.72
CA SER A 351 -1.01 -3.22 7.22
C SER A 351 -0.83 -3.01 8.74
N ILE A 352 -0.46 -4.04 9.47
CA ILE A 352 -0.21 -4.02 10.92
C ILE A 352 1.29 -4.22 11.21
N VAL A 353 1.92 -5.21 10.57
CA VAL A 353 3.32 -5.57 10.83
C VAL A 353 4.28 -4.52 10.26
N ALA A 354 4.11 -4.10 9.02
CA ALA A 354 5.02 -3.14 8.40
C ALA A 354 5.06 -1.78 9.13
N PRO A 355 3.92 -1.16 9.53
CA PRO A 355 3.95 0.06 10.35
C PRO A 355 4.65 -0.10 11.70
N SER A 356 4.51 -1.24 12.38
CA SER A 356 5.21 -1.48 13.65
C SER A 356 6.72 -1.57 13.46
N ILE A 357 7.19 -2.27 12.42
CA ILE A 357 8.60 -2.34 12.04
C ILE A 357 9.14 -0.95 11.71
N ILE A 358 8.43 -0.17 10.89
CA ILE A 358 8.82 1.19 10.52
C ILE A 358 8.90 2.08 11.76
N HIS A 359 7.96 1.97 12.70
CA HIS A 359 7.99 2.72 13.95
C HIS A 359 9.23 2.36 14.77
N LEU A 360 9.54 1.08 14.96
CA LEU A 360 10.73 0.61 15.67
C LEU A 360 12.02 1.14 15.04
N LEU A 361 12.15 1.06 13.71
CA LEU A 361 13.32 1.58 12.99
C LEU A 361 13.44 3.09 13.12
N ASN A 362 12.36 3.84 13.03
CA ASN A 362 12.36 5.29 13.20
C ASN A 362 12.78 5.68 14.64
N VAL A 363 12.28 4.99 15.66
CA VAL A 363 12.68 5.25 17.06
C VAL A 363 14.15 4.89 17.29
N TYR A 364 14.64 3.78 16.70
CA TYR A 364 16.07 3.48 16.70
C TYR A 364 16.91 4.61 16.09
N MET A 365 16.52 5.10 14.92
CA MET A 365 17.24 6.20 14.27
C MET A 365 17.26 7.48 15.11
N LEU A 366 16.24 7.72 15.92
CA LEU A 366 16.19 8.88 16.83
C LEU A 366 16.98 8.68 18.14
N THR A 367 17.15 7.44 18.60
CA THR A 367 17.65 7.13 19.94
C THR A 367 18.96 6.35 20.00
N GLY A 368 19.26 5.57 18.94
CA GLY A 368 20.38 4.63 18.91
C GLY A 368 20.17 3.36 19.77
N ASP A 369 18.92 3.05 20.19
CA ASP A 369 18.63 1.90 21.04
C ASP A 369 18.63 0.58 20.26
N ASN A 370 19.70 -0.20 20.37
CA ASN A 370 19.89 -1.46 19.64
C ASN A 370 18.87 -2.56 19.98
N ARG A 371 18.21 -2.54 21.14
CA ARG A 371 17.16 -3.51 21.47
C ARG A 371 16.00 -3.42 20.48
N ILE A 372 15.67 -2.19 20.09
CA ILE A 372 14.59 -1.87 19.15
C ILE A 372 14.92 -2.38 17.76
N THR A 373 16.18 -2.26 17.31
CA THR A 373 16.62 -2.77 16.01
C THR A 373 16.55 -4.29 15.93
N ALA A 374 17.02 -4.99 16.97
CA ALA A 374 16.97 -6.45 17.01
C ALA A 374 15.53 -6.97 16.89
N ARG A 375 14.57 -6.27 17.50
CA ARG A 375 13.15 -6.61 17.38
C ARG A 375 12.58 -6.35 15.97
N ALA A 376 12.90 -5.19 15.40
CA ALA A 376 12.43 -4.85 14.04
C ALA A 376 12.93 -5.88 12.99
N VAL A 377 14.17 -6.35 13.14
CA VAL A 377 14.72 -7.42 12.27
C VAL A 377 13.97 -8.73 12.48
N ALA A 378 13.70 -9.12 13.74
CA ALA A 378 12.95 -10.34 14.02
C ALA A 378 11.50 -10.33 13.46
N ASP A 379 10.86 -9.15 13.38
CA ASP A 379 9.52 -9.00 12.81
C ASP A 379 9.52 -8.97 11.27
N SER A 380 10.69 -8.76 10.64
CA SER A 380 10.82 -8.71 9.18
C SER A 380 11.07 -10.07 8.53
N ILE A 381 11.35 -11.10 9.33
CA ILE A 381 11.57 -12.50 8.91
C ILE A 381 10.27 -13.29 9.02
#